data_f7e41ec3d670164ad1049bd2022723f3
#
_entry.id   f7e41ec3d670164ad1049bd2022723f3
#
_cell.length_a   1.000
_cell.length_b   1.000
_cell.length_c   1.000
_cell.angle_alpha   90.00
_cell.angle_beta   90.00
_cell.angle_gamma   90.00
#
_symmetry.space_group_name_H-M   'P 1'
#
loop_
_entity.id
_entity.type
_entity.pdbx_description
1 polymer ?
#
loop_
_entity_poly.entity_id
_entity_poly.type
_entity_poly.pdbx_seq_one_letter_code
_entity_poly.pdbx_strand_id
1 'polypeptide(L)'
;MAVFTEVSNTQLDEFLSHYDIGQARSLKGIASGIENSNFYLDTDKGKYVLTIFERLNKDQLPYYLELTSHLGKKCLAVSYPIPRKDGGLLSEINGKPCSIAPCLSGTYVEKPSAKACREMGEMLAKMHNAVEDFPLSQENTKGSAFWLSSMPLLKPYIPDRLYQMLEEEVTRQLELQKSPEYQALPAGAVHADLFRNNALINKNGDDESLAGVIDFYFACNAPFLYDLAVTLNDWTIDLETGEFEPERAQAMLEGYNSVRPLTEEDHKLWQDILSAAALRFWVSRLYDYYMPRPASLLTPHDPPHFSGYTLPL
;
A
#
# COMPACT_ATOMS: atom_id res chain seq x y z
N MET A 1 7.78 -19.26 4.65
CA MET A 1 7.40 -19.29 3.21
C MET A 1 5.97 -18.81 3.11
N ALA A 2 5.72 -17.69 2.42
CA ALA A 2 4.37 -17.18 2.25
C ALA A 2 3.76 -17.66 0.91
N VAL A 3 3.81 -18.96 0.66
CA VAL A 3 3.04 -19.61 -0.40
C VAL A 3 2.04 -20.52 0.28
N PHE A 4 0.76 -20.17 0.20
CA PHE A 4 -0.34 -20.94 0.79
C PHE A 4 -0.98 -21.90 -0.23
N THR A 5 -0.90 -21.54 -1.52
CA THR A 5 -1.44 -22.33 -2.62
C THR A 5 -0.32 -22.75 -3.56
N GLU A 6 -0.11 -24.05 -3.67
CA GLU A 6 0.81 -24.60 -4.66
C GLU A 6 0.20 -24.60 -6.07
N VAL A 7 1.04 -24.47 -7.09
CA VAL A 7 0.64 -24.49 -8.50
C VAL A 7 1.41 -25.59 -9.22
N SER A 8 0.70 -26.57 -9.75
CA SER A 8 1.30 -27.62 -10.58
C SER A 8 1.61 -27.12 -11.99
N ASN A 9 2.51 -27.80 -12.71
CA ASN A 9 2.84 -27.44 -14.09
C ASN A 9 1.61 -27.48 -15.00
N THR A 10 0.74 -28.45 -14.84
CA THR A 10 -0.50 -28.56 -15.64
C THR A 10 -1.42 -27.37 -15.42
N GLN A 11 -1.58 -26.92 -14.16
CA GLN A 11 -2.39 -25.74 -13.83
C GLN A 11 -1.76 -24.45 -14.36
N LEU A 12 -0.43 -24.36 -14.33
CA LEU A 12 0.30 -23.23 -14.87
C LEU A 12 0.15 -23.15 -16.38
N ASP A 13 0.27 -24.27 -17.10
CA ASP A 13 0.10 -24.33 -18.55
C ASP A 13 -1.33 -23.96 -18.97
N GLU A 14 -2.34 -24.46 -18.24
CA GLU A 14 -3.73 -24.10 -18.46
C GLU A 14 -3.93 -22.59 -18.23
N PHE A 15 -3.44 -22.04 -17.11
CA PHE A 15 -3.49 -20.62 -16.82
C PHE A 15 -2.85 -19.79 -17.93
N LEU A 16 -1.63 -20.12 -18.36
CA LEU A 16 -0.90 -19.40 -19.40
C LEU A 16 -1.57 -19.46 -20.77
N SER A 17 -2.38 -20.49 -21.05
CA SER A 17 -3.13 -20.59 -22.31
C SER A 17 -4.07 -19.40 -22.55
N HIS A 18 -4.48 -18.73 -21.47
CA HIS A 18 -5.34 -17.54 -21.51
C HIS A 18 -4.59 -16.23 -21.79
N TYR A 19 -3.26 -16.23 -21.85
CA TYR A 19 -2.42 -15.04 -22.00
C TYR A 19 -1.48 -15.12 -23.21
N ASP A 20 -0.99 -13.97 -23.67
CA ASP A 20 0.00 -13.86 -24.74
C ASP A 20 1.42 -13.59 -24.20
N ILE A 21 1.78 -14.18 -23.07
CA ILE A 21 3.05 -13.96 -22.37
C ILE A 21 4.06 -15.12 -22.52
N GLY A 22 3.80 -16.04 -23.41
CA GLY A 22 4.71 -17.16 -23.75
C GLY A 22 4.52 -18.37 -22.86
N GLN A 23 5.52 -19.28 -22.91
CA GLN A 23 5.55 -20.54 -22.16
C GLN A 23 6.41 -20.40 -20.90
N ALA A 24 6.00 -21.05 -19.81
CA ALA A 24 6.75 -21.05 -18.56
C ALA A 24 8.11 -21.72 -18.72
N ARG A 25 9.15 -21.09 -18.21
CA ARG A 25 10.49 -21.65 -18.00
C ARG A 25 10.72 -22.02 -16.55
N SER A 26 10.24 -21.18 -15.63
CA SER A 26 10.31 -21.45 -14.20
C SER A 26 9.21 -20.72 -13.44
N LEU A 27 8.79 -21.32 -12.32
CA LEU A 27 7.89 -20.72 -11.32
C LEU A 27 8.55 -20.86 -9.96
N LYS A 28 8.76 -19.73 -9.25
CA LYS A 28 9.37 -19.72 -7.91
C LYS A 28 8.51 -18.92 -6.95
N GLY A 29 8.12 -19.54 -5.83
CA GLY A 29 7.42 -18.85 -4.75
C GLY A 29 8.23 -17.69 -4.17
N ILE A 30 7.56 -16.57 -3.89
CA ILE A 30 8.11 -15.41 -3.21
C ILE A 30 7.86 -15.58 -1.71
N ALA A 31 8.93 -15.55 -0.91
CA ALA A 31 8.84 -15.78 0.52
C ALA A 31 8.30 -14.57 1.30
N SER A 32 8.38 -13.38 0.72
CA SER A 32 7.86 -12.14 1.28
C SER A 32 6.37 -11.96 0.95
N GLY A 33 5.65 -11.31 1.87
CA GLY A 33 4.20 -11.11 1.76
C GLY A 33 3.42 -12.08 2.67
N ILE A 34 2.37 -11.57 3.30
CA ILE A 34 1.60 -12.29 4.32
C ILE A 34 0.14 -12.52 3.94
N GLU A 35 -0.32 -11.94 2.83
CA GLU A 35 -1.73 -11.95 2.46
C GLU A 35 -2.04 -12.80 1.24
N ASN A 36 -1.09 -12.93 0.30
CA ASN A 36 -1.28 -13.60 -0.99
C ASN A 36 -0.16 -14.61 -1.26
N SER A 37 -0.43 -15.61 -2.11
CA SER A 37 0.63 -16.47 -2.66
C SER A 37 1.19 -15.81 -3.92
N ASN A 38 2.44 -15.36 -3.85
CA ASN A 38 3.12 -14.70 -4.95
C ASN A 38 4.21 -15.59 -5.54
N PHE A 39 4.37 -15.55 -6.85
CA PHE A 39 5.38 -16.32 -7.58
C PHE A 39 6.08 -15.46 -8.62
N TYR A 40 7.40 -15.54 -8.69
CA TYR A 40 8.13 -15.15 -9.88
C TYR A 40 7.90 -16.18 -10.98
N LEU A 41 7.39 -15.74 -12.09
CA LEU A 41 7.21 -16.53 -13.31
C LEU A 41 8.15 -16.02 -14.40
N ASP A 42 9.06 -16.88 -14.85
CA ASP A 42 9.90 -16.62 -16.02
C ASP A 42 9.32 -17.37 -17.22
N THR A 43 9.11 -16.66 -18.31
CA THR A 43 8.64 -17.21 -19.58
C THR A 43 9.66 -16.95 -20.71
N ASP A 44 9.39 -17.46 -21.89
CA ASP A 44 10.19 -17.15 -23.09
C ASP A 44 9.98 -15.72 -23.62
N LYS A 45 8.96 -15.00 -23.10
CA LYS A 45 8.66 -13.60 -23.47
C LYS A 45 8.97 -12.57 -22.37
N GLY A 46 9.28 -12.99 -21.15
CA GLY A 46 9.58 -12.04 -20.08
C GLY A 46 9.43 -12.60 -18.67
N LYS A 47 9.60 -11.70 -17.70
CA LYS A 47 9.45 -11.99 -16.27
C LYS A 47 8.19 -11.36 -15.72
N TYR A 48 7.47 -12.12 -14.92
CA TYR A 48 6.17 -11.74 -14.38
C TYR A 48 6.06 -12.11 -12.91
N VAL A 49 5.06 -11.56 -12.24
CA VAL A 49 4.61 -11.96 -10.91
C VAL A 49 3.19 -12.50 -11.04
N LEU A 50 2.99 -13.77 -10.68
CA LEU A 50 1.69 -14.38 -10.52
C LEU A 50 1.26 -14.20 -9.06
N THR A 51 0.12 -13.56 -8.83
CA THR A 51 -0.49 -13.38 -7.50
C THR A 51 -1.77 -14.20 -7.40
N ILE A 52 -1.84 -15.11 -6.44
CA ILE A 52 -3.07 -15.84 -6.08
C ILE A 52 -3.63 -15.19 -4.82
N PHE A 53 -4.85 -14.69 -4.90
CA PHE A 53 -5.51 -14.01 -3.80
C PHE A 53 -6.08 -15.02 -2.82
N GLU A 54 -5.51 -15.03 -1.61
CA GLU A 54 -5.90 -15.99 -0.58
C GLU A 54 -7.13 -15.53 0.22
N ARG A 55 -7.41 -14.22 0.21
CA ARG A 55 -8.43 -13.58 1.05
C ARG A 55 -9.47 -12.79 0.28
N LEU A 56 -9.01 -12.00 -0.69
CA LEU A 56 -9.92 -11.20 -1.52
C LEU A 56 -10.64 -12.11 -2.50
N ASN A 57 -11.95 -11.97 -2.57
CA ASN A 57 -12.80 -12.69 -3.51
C ASN A 57 -12.93 -11.92 -4.85
N LYS A 58 -13.61 -12.55 -5.81
CA LYS A 58 -13.82 -12.01 -7.16
C LYS A 58 -14.57 -10.68 -7.18
N ASP A 59 -15.41 -10.42 -6.18
CA ASP A 59 -16.24 -9.20 -6.11
C ASP A 59 -15.45 -8.01 -5.54
N GLN A 60 -14.42 -8.26 -4.74
CA GLN A 60 -13.58 -7.25 -4.10
C GLN A 60 -12.41 -6.80 -4.97
N LEU A 61 -11.95 -7.66 -5.88
CA LEU A 61 -10.73 -7.44 -6.67
C LEU A 61 -10.85 -6.40 -7.80
N PRO A 62 -12.00 -6.21 -8.46
CA PRO A 62 -12.10 -5.35 -9.64
C PRO A 62 -11.57 -3.92 -9.40
N TYR A 63 -11.87 -3.31 -8.24
CA TYR A 63 -11.38 -1.97 -7.93
C TYR A 63 -9.86 -1.87 -8.01
N TYR A 64 -9.13 -2.79 -7.38
CA TYR A 64 -7.67 -2.78 -7.29
C TYR A 64 -7.01 -3.03 -8.65
N LEU A 65 -7.54 -3.98 -9.42
CA LEU A 65 -7.02 -4.35 -10.74
C LEU A 65 -7.29 -3.25 -11.77
N GLU A 66 -8.49 -2.67 -11.74
CA GLU A 66 -8.83 -1.54 -12.61
C GLU A 66 -8.04 -0.29 -12.27
N LEU A 67 -7.81 0.01 -10.97
CA LEU A 67 -7.00 1.13 -10.53
C LEU A 67 -5.56 1.01 -11.07
N THR A 68 -4.92 -0.13 -10.83
CA THR A 68 -3.54 -0.34 -11.29
C THR A 68 -3.44 -0.40 -12.81
N SER A 69 -4.44 -0.98 -13.50
CA SER A 69 -4.55 -0.94 -14.96
C SER A 69 -4.68 0.50 -15.48
N HIS A 70 -5.49 1.34 -14.81
CA HIS A 70 -5.66 2.76 -15.16
C HIS A 70 -4.35 3.54 -15.00
N LEU A 71 -3.63 3.36 -13.89
CA LEU A 71 -2.33 3.96 -13.65
C LEU A 71 -1.28 3.49 -14.67
N GLY A 72 -1.25 2.18 -14.99
CA GLY A 72 -0.37 1.62 -16.00
C GLY A 72 -0.63 2.18 -17.40
N LYS A 73 -1.89 2.38 -17.80
CA LYS A 73 -2.28 3.04 -19.07
C LYS A 73 -1.78 4.50 -19.16
N LYS A 74 -1.61 5.16 -18.01
CA LYS A 74 -1.00 6.50 -17.92
C LYS A 74 0.53 6.46 -17.81
N CYS A 75 1.15 5.32 -18.14
CA CYS A 75 2.60 5.10 -18.16
C CYS A 75 3.30 5.30 -16.81
N LEU A 76 2.59 5.10 -15.70
CA LEU A 76 3.20 5.08 -14.38
C LEU A 76 3.83 3.72 -14.07
N ALA A 77 4.97 3.74 -13.39
CA ALA A 77 5.68 2.52 -13.00
C ALA A 77 5.00 1.85 -11.79
N VAL A 78 3.87 1.22 -12.02
CA VAL A 78 3.11 0.45 -11.02
C VAL A 78 2.96 -1.00 -11.47
N SER A 79 2.78 -1.91 -10.52
CA SER A 79 2.43 -3.30 -10.85
C SER A 79 0.97 -3.36 -11.29
N TYR A 80 0.73 -3.53 -12.60
CA TYR A 80 -0.61 -3.61 -13.17
C TYR A 80 -0.89 -4.97 -13.83
N PRO A 81 -2.15 -5.44 -13.84
CA PRO A 81 -2.47 -6.75 -14.37
C PRO A 81 -2.35 -6.79 -15.90
N ILE A 82 -1.78 -7.85 -16.42
CA ILE A 82 -1.81 -8.16 -17.86
C ILE A 82 -3.19 -8.73 -18.18
N PRO A 83 -3.90 -8.18 -19.18
CA PRO A 83 -5.19 -8.70 -19.56
C PRO A 83 -5.05 -10.09 -20.21
N ARG A 84 -6.03 -10.93 -19.98
CA ARG A 84 -6.25 -12.18 -20.71
C ARG A 84 -6.57 -11.89 -22.19
N LYS A 85 -6.51 -12.89 -23.02
CA LYS A 85 -6.90 -12.80 -24.46
C LYS A 85 -8.35 -12.34 -24.67
N ASP A 86 -9.23 -12.60 -23.71
CA ASP A 86 -10.62 -12.13 -23.71
C ASP A 86 -10.83 -10.74 -23.08
N GLY A 87 -9.74 -10.08 -22.64
CA GLY A 87 -9.72 -8.75 -22.04
C GLY A 87 -9.93 -8.74 -20.51
N GLY A 88 -10.22 -9.89 -19.89
CA GLY A 88 -10.38 -9.98 -18.43
C GLY A 88 -9.06 -9.77 -17.69
N LEU A 89 -9.10 -9.15 -16.50
CA LEU A 89 -7.92 -8.92 -15.65
C LEU A 89 -7.72 -10.01 -14.59
N LEU A 90 -8.73 -10.83 -14.38
CA LEU A 90 -8.78 -11.85 -13.33
C LEU A 90 -8.89 -13.24 -13.94
N SER A 91 -8.13 -14.17 -13.39
CA SER A 91 -8.18 -15.61 -13.68
C SER A 91 -8.45 -16.40 -12.40
N GLU A 92 -8.37 -17.72 -12.50
CA GLU A 92 -8.55 -18.63 -11.37
C GLU A 92 -7.53 -19.76 -11.39
N ILE A 93 -6.96 -20.08 -10.23
CA ILE A 93 -6.13 -21.28 -10.00
C ILE A 93 -6.59 -21.91 -8.69
N ASN A 94 -6.89 -23.21 -8.71
CA ASN A 94 -7.37 -23.96 -7.51
C ASN A 94 -8.60 -23.35 -6.84
N GLY A 95 -9.55 -22.79 -7.62
CA GLY A 95 -10.74 -22.16 -7.09
C GLY A 95 -10.51 -20.79 -6.48
N LYS A 96 -9.28 -20.26 -6.54
CA LYS A 96 -8.91 -18.95 -6.03
C LYS A 96 -8.67 -17.97 -7.16
N PRO A 97 -9.11 -16.71 -6.99
CA PRO A 97 -8.83 -15.68 -7.97
C PRO A 97 -7.32 -15.39 -8.04
N CYS A 98 -6.84 -15.10 -9.23
CA CYS A 98 -5.44 -14.76 -9.45
C CYS A 98 -5.27 -13.75 -10.59
N SER A 99 -4.16 -13.03 -10.59
CA SER A 99 -3.75 -12.11 -11.64
C SER A 99 -2.26 -12.25 -11.92
N ILE A 100 -1.83 -11.74 -13.07
CA ILE A 100 -0.43 -11.72 -13.45
C ILE A 100 -0.03 -10.31 -13.86
N ALA A 101 1.13 -9.85 -13.41
CA ALA A 101 1.67 -8.52 -13.71
C ALA A 101 3.12 -8.62 -14.22
N PRO A 102 3.63 -7.65 -14.98
CA PRO A 102 5.04 -7.56 -15.28
C PRO A 102 5.87 -7.48 -14.00
N CYS A 103 6.99 -8.19 -13.97
CA CYS A 103 7.93 -8.07 -12.87
C CYS A 103 8.68 -6.74 -13.00
N LEU A 104 8.46 -5.81 -12.07
CA LEU A 104 9.21 -4.58 -11.99
C LEU A 104 10.65 -4.87 -11.51
N SER A 105 11.59 -4.01 -11.89
CA SER A 105 12.98 -4.09 -11.43
C SER A 105 13.14 -3.53 -10.01
N GLY A 106 14.33 -3.72 -9.43
CA GLY A 106 14.65 -3.16 -8.12
C GLY A 106 14.24 -4.04 -6.95
N THR A 107 14.53 -3.53 -5.75
CA THR A 107 14.19 -4.14 -4.46
C THR A 107 13.75 -3.04 -3.49
N TYR A 108 13.08 -3.41 -2.40
CA TYR A 108 12.82 -2.43 -1.34
C TYR A 108 14.12 -2.04 -0.61
N VAL A 109 14.11 -0.88 0.03
CA VAL A 109 15.25 -0.29 0.74
C VAL A 109 14.82 0.14 2.13
N GLU A 110 15.50 -0.33 3.16
CA GLU A 110 15.18 0.03 4.56
C GLU A 110 15.52 1.48 4.88
N LYS A 111 16.63 1.99 4.35
CA LYS A 111 17.09 3.38 4.54
C LYS A 111 17.18 4.06 3.17
N PRO A 112 16.05 4.59 2.64
CA PRO A 112 16.06 5.26 1.33
C PRO A 112 16.85 6.57 1.39
N SER A 113 17.52 6.90 0.29
CA SER A 113 18.20 8.20 0.14
C SER A 113 17.20 9.35 0.01
N ALA A 114 17.64 10.58 0.26
CA ALA A 114 16.83 11.77 0.00
C ALA A 114 16.37 11.85 -1.47
N LYS A 115 17.21 11.41 -2.42
CA LYS A 115 16.85 11.31 -3.83
C LYS A 115 15.68 10.34 -4.05
N ALA A 116 15.74 9.13 -3.48
CA ALA A 116 14.66 8.15 -3.58
C ALA A 116 13.35 8.67 -2.94
N CYS A 117 13.45 9.38 -1.80
CA CYS A 117 12.31 10.04 -1.17
C CYS A 117 11.69 11.12 -2.06
N ARG A 118 12.53 11.93 -2.73
CA ARG A 118 12.06 12.94 -3.69
C ARG A 118 11.31 12.30 -4.87
N GLU A 119 11.90 11.28 -5.50
CA GLU A 119 11.28 10.55 -6.60
C GLU A 119 9.98 9.85 -6.18
N MET A 120 9.91 9.37 -4.94
CA MET A 120 8.67 8.81 -4.39
C MET A 120 7.58 9.87 -4.22
N GLY A 121 7.93 11.06 -3.71
CA GLY A 121 7.01 12.20 -3.65
C GLY A 121 6.47 12.59 -5.03
N GLU A 122 7.34 12.69 -6.04
CA GLU A 122 6.94 12.95 -7.42
C GLU A 122 6.00 11.86 -7.98
N MET A 123 6.32 10.59 -7.71
CA MET A 123 5.52 9.45 -8.18
C MET A 123 4.14 9.44 -7.52
N LEU A 124 4.07 9.68 -6.22
CA LEU A 124 2.80 9.77 -5.49
C LEU A 124 1.92 10.89 -6.04
N ALA A 125 2.49 12.07 -6.27
CA ALA A 125 1.77 13.20 -6.87
C ALA A 125 1.28 12.89 -8.31
N LYS A 126 2.09 12.20 -9.12
CA LYS A 126 1.69 11.71 -10.45
C LYS A 126 0.55 10.70 -10.37
N MET A 127 0.57 9.78 -9.39
CA MET A 127 -0.55 8.85 -9.17
C MET A 127 -1.82 9.61 -8.80
N HIS A 128 -1.76 10.58 -7.88
CA HIS A 128 -2.92 11.40 -7.49
C HIS A 128 -3.51 12.20 -8.67
N ASN A 129 -2.68 12.78 -9.53
CA ASN A 129 -3.16 13.45 -10.74
C ASN A 129 -3.76 12.44 -11.75
N ALA A 130 -3.19 11.25 -11.82
CA ALA A 130 -3.64 10.23 -12.75
C ALA A 130 -5.02 9.65 -12.42
N VAL A 131 -5.45 9.69 -11.17
CA VAL A 131 -6.73 9.10 -10.73
C VAL A 131 -7.90 10.09 -10.73
N GLU A 132 -7.70 11.35 -11.15
CA GLU A 132 -8.77 12.36 -11.19
C GLU A 132 -9.97 11.94 -12.08
N ASP A 133 -9.72 11.12 -13.11
CA ASP A 133 -10.73 10.57 -14.01
C ASP A 133 -11.02 9.08 -13.76
N PHE A 134 -10.56 8.50 -12.64
CA PHE A 134 -10.81 7.11 -12.30
C PHE A 134 -12.25 6.95 -11.77
N PRO A 135 -13.10 6.10 -12.41
CA PRO A 135 -14.54 6.15 -12.16
C PRO A 135 -15.02 5.30 -10.98
N LEU A 136 -14.17 4.42 -10.44
CA LEU A 136 -14.56 3.50 -9.38
C LEU A 136 -14.25 4.09 -8.00
N SER A 137 -15.01 3.66 -6.99
CA SER A 137 -14.84 4.08 -5.61
C SER A 137 -14.79 2.86 -4.68
N GLN A 138 -13.93 2.93 -3.66
CA GLN A 138 -13.76 1.92 -2.63
C GLN A 138 -13.62 2.60 -1.28
N GLU A 139 -14.36 2.13 -0.29
CA GLU A 139 -14.21 2.63 1.09
C GLU A 139 -12.87 2.20 1.70
N ASN A 140 -12.35 3.02 2.59
CA ASN A 140 -11.13 2.70 3.36
C ASN A 140 -11.43 1.60 4.38
N THR A 141 -11.00 0.39 4.09
CA THR A 141 -11.19 -0.79 4.96
C THR A 141 -10.45 -0.68 6.31
N LYS A 142 -9.52 0.26 6.44
CA LYS A 142 -8.76 0.56 7.66
C LYS A 142 -9.07 1.95 8.22
N GLY A 143 -10.13 2.58 7.75
CA GLY A 143 -10.61 3.89 8.19
C GLY A 143 -11.48 3.85 9.45
N SER A 144 -12.34 4.83 9.59
CA SER A 144 -13.16 5.09 10.79
C SER A 144 -13.98 3.90 11.26
N ALA A 145 -14.60 3.15 10.34
CA ALA A 145 -15.39 1.97 10.69
C ALA A 145 -14.52 0.87 11.34
N PHE A 146 -13.30 0.68 10.81
CA PHE A 146 -12.33 -0.25 11.39
C PHE A 146 -11.87 0.21 12.78
N TRP A 147 -11.58 1.49 12.98
CA TRP A 147 -11.20 2.01 14.29
C TRP A 147 -12.29 1.78 15.32
N LEU A 148 -13.52 2.17 15.01
CA LEU A 148 -14.69 1.99 15.89
C LEU A 148 -14.93 0.53 16.26
N SER A 149 -14.82 -0.39 15.30
CA SER A 149 -15.02 -1.82 15.55
C SER A 149 -13.86 -2.47 16.30
N SER A 150 -12.64 -1.94 16.17
CA SER A 150 -11.45 -2.47 16.83
C SER A 150 -11.33 -2.04 18.28
N MET A 151 -11.72 -0.81 18.62
CA MET A 151 -11.57 -0.24 19.97
C MET A 151 -12.16 -1.12 21.08
N PRO A 152 -13.43 -1.59 21.02
CA PRO A 152 -13.98 -2.45 22.07
C PRO A 152 -13.22 -3.77 22.23
N LEU A 153 -12.67 -4.30 21.13
CA LEU A 153 -11.91 -5.55 21.12
C LEU A 153 -10.53 -5.38 21.75
N LEU A 154 -9.91 -4.21 21.60
CA LEU A 154 -8.60 -3.90 22.16
C LEU A 154 -8.64 -3.60 23.67
N LYS A 155 -9.76 -3.10 24.18
CA LYS A 155 -9.91 -2.67 25.57
C LYS A 155 -9.43 -3.65 26.63
N PRO A 156 -9.67 -4.99 26.52
CA PRO A 156 -9.21 -5.95 27.53
C PRO A 156 -7.69 -6.20 27.53
N TYR A 157 -6.98 -5.76 26.50
CA TYR A 157 -5.58 -6.12 26.26
C TYR A 157 -4.58 -4.99 26.46
N ILE A 158 -5.05 -3.73 26.44
CA ILE A 158 -4.18 -2.56 26.53
C ILE A 158 -4.46 -1.78 27.81
N PRO A 159 -3.45 -1.06 28.39
CA PRO A 159 -3.64 -0.25 29.58
C PRO A 159 -4.73 0.80 29.39
N ASP A 160 -5.50 1.09 30.46
CA ASP A 160 -6.60 2.08 30.43
C ASP A 160 -6.16 3.44 29.88
N ARG A 161 -4.97 3.92 30.28
CA ARG A 161 -4.42 5.18 29.77
C ARG A 161 -4.22 5.16 28.26
N LEU A 162 -3.71 4.05 27.72
CA LEU A 162 -3.51 3.90 26.27
C LEU A 162 -4.86 3.82 25.55
N TYR A 163 -5.81 3.10 26.11
CA TYR A 163 -7.17 3.02 25.57
C TYR A 163 -7.82 4.42 25.51
N GLN A 164 -7.71 5.21 26.59
CA GLN A 164 -8.25 6.57 26.61
C GLN A 164 -7.62 7.48 25.54
N MET A 165 -6.29 7.44 25.38
CA MET A 165 -5.60 8.19 24.33
C MET A 165 -6.10 7.83 22.93
N LEU A 166 -6.27 6.53 22.65
CA LEU A 166 -6.80 6.06 21.37
C LEU A 166 -8.25 6.49 21.17
N GLU A 167 -9.09 6.40 22.22
CA GLU A 167 -10.50 6.77 22.16
C GLU A 167 -10.69 8.28 21.92
N GLU A 168 -9.88 9.12 22.59
CA GLU A 168 -9.85 10.57 22.36
C GLU A 168 -9.45 10.88 20.92
N GLU A 169 -8.39 10.25 20.41
CA GLU A 169 -7.92 10.49 19.06
C GLU A 169 -8.91 9.97 17.99
N VAL A 170 -9.48 8.78 18.17
CA VAL A 170 -10.54 8.29 17.29
C VAL A 170 -11.72 9.25 17.26
N THR A 171 -12.17 9.73 18.43
CA THR A 171 -13.28 10.69 18.51
C THR A 171 -12.94 11.98 17.78
N ARG A 172 -11.74 12.52 17.99
CA ARG A 172 -11.26 13.74 17.33
C ARG A 172 -11.26 13.58 15.80
N GLN A 173 -10.76 12.46 15.30
CA GLN A 173 -10.71 12.16 13.86
C GLN A 173 -12.11 11.99 13.26
N LEU A 174 -13.03 11.39 13.98
CA LEU A 174 -14.42 11.24 13.54
C LEU A 174 -15.15 12.59 13.42
N GLU A 175 -14.89 13.52 14.35
CA GLU A 175 -15.45 14.88 14.27
C GLU A 175 -14.78 15.69 13.13
N LEU A 176 -13.46 15.58 13.00
CA LEU A 176 -12.74 16.22 11.91
C LEU A 176 -13.28 15.81 10.53
N GLN A 177 -13.52 14.51 10.32
CA GLN A 177 -14.02 13.99 9.05
C GLN A 177 -15.41 14.55 8.66
N LYS A 178 -16.17 15.09 9.63
CA LYS A 178 -17.47 15.76 9.38
C LYS A 178 -17.33 17.25 9.07
N SER A 179 -16.15 17.83 9.31
CA SER A 179 -15.93 19.26 9.12
C SER A 179 -15.94 19.67 7.63
N PRO A 180 -16.39 20.88 7.31
CA PRO A 180 -16.33 21.41 5.96
C PRO A 180 -14.91 21.46 5.40
N GLU A 181 -13.92 21.73 6.25
CA GLU A 181 -12.50 21.80 5.90
C GLU A 181 -11.99 20.43 5.40
N TYR A 182 -12.33 19.36 6.13
CA TYR A 182 -11.96 18.00 5.71
C TYR A 182 -12.65 17.59 4.41
N GLN A 183 -13.92 17.94 4.25
CA GLN A 183 -14.69 17.63 3.04
C GLN A 183 -14.22 18.43 1.82
N ALA A 184 -13.51 19.52 2.02
CA ALA A 184 -12.92 20.32 0.96
C ALA A 184 -11.54 19.82 0.50
N LEU A 185 -10.92 18.86 1.21
CA LEU A 185 -9.64 18.30 0.81
C LEU A 185 -9.73 17.65 -0.57
N PRO A 186 -8.73 17.86 -1.45
CA PRO A 186 -8.62 17.10 -2.70
C PRO A 186 -8.53 15.61 -2.41
N ALA A 187 -9.40 14.81 -3.04
CA ALA A 187 -9.55 13.40 -2.75
C ALA A 187 -9.74 12.57 -4.03
N GLY A 188 -9.40 11.30 -3.94
CA GLY A 188 -9.55 10.34 -5.03
C GLY A 188 -9.10 8.95 -4.61
N ALA A 189 -8.81 8.10 -5.59
CA ALA A 189 -8.19 6.81 -5.31
C ALA A 189 -6.75 7.01 -4.83
N VAL A 190 -6.41 6.42 -3.70
CA VAL A 190 -5.09 6.49 -3.04
C VAL A 190 -4.56 5.09 -2.79
N HIS A 191 -3.26 4.95 -2.59
CA HIS A 191 -2.63 3.67 -2.24
C HIS A 191 -2.95 3.24 -0.81
N ALA A 192 -2.93 4.17 0.14
CA ALA A 192 -3.24 4.03 1.57
C ALA A 192 -2.34 3.06 2.37
N ASP A 193 -1.29 2.50 1.76
CA ASP A 193 -0.33 1.60 2.40
C ASP A 193 1.08 1.72 1.77
N LEU A 194 1.45 2.92 1.28
CA LEU A 194 2.69 3.14 0.53
C LEU A 194 3.92 3.23 1.47
N PHE A 195 4.19 2.13 2.11
CA PHE A 195 5.41 1.93 2.89
C PHE A 195 6.60 1.66 1.97
N ARG A 196 7.81 1.82 2.50
CA ARG A 196 9.05 1.59 1.74
C ARG A 196 9.18 0.18 1.16
N ASN A 197 8.56 -0.83 1.77
CA ASN A 197 8.52 -2.20 1.26
C ASN A 197 7.52 -2.40 0.08
N ASN A 198 6.65 -1.41 -0.18
CA ASN A 198 5.73 -1.38 -1.32
C ASN A 198 6.26 -0.51 -2.48
N ALA A 199 7.52 -0.07 -2.39
CA ALA A 199 8.23 0.62 -3.45
C ALA A 199 9.52 -0.13 -3.81
N LEU A 200 9.82 -0.21 -5.08
CA LEU A 200 11.02 -0.84 -5.60
C LEU A 200 12.03 0.21 -6.03
N ILE A 201 13.26 0.03 -5.59
CA ILE A 201 14.38 0.95 -5.84
C ILE A 201 15.46 0.21 -6.63
N ASN A 202 15.88 0.75 -7.75
CA ASN A 202 17.10 0.33 -8.44
C ASN A 202 18.31 0.95 -7.75
N LYS A 203 19.35 0.14 -7.50
CA LYS A 203 20.63 0.60 -6.97
C LYS A 203 21.73 0.43 -8.01
N ASN A 204 22.48 1.52 -8.24
CA ASN A 204 23.67 1.51 -9.06
C ASN A 204 24.82 2.17 -8.26
N GLY A 205 25.52 1.37 -7.44
CA GLY A 205 26.42 1.88 -6.41
C GLY A 205 25.62 2.63 -5.35
N ASP A 206 25.99 3.89 -5.12
CA ASP A 206 25.30 4.79 -4.17
C ASP A 206 24.10 5.52 -4.80
N ASP A 207 23.90 5.38 -6.11
CA ASP A 207 22.77 6.00 -6.80
C ASP A 207 21.51 5.13 -6.69
N GLU A 208 20.48 5.69 -6.09
CA GLU A 208 19.15 5.10 -5.96
C GLU A 208 18.18 5.79 -6.91
N SER A 209 17.29 5.01 -7.52
CA SER A 209 16.18 5.53 -8.34
C SER A 209 14.93 4.68 -8.17
N LEU A 210 13.76 5.33 -8.11
CA LEU A 210 12.49 4.65 -8.00
C LEU A 210 12.23 3.81 -9.25
N ALA A 211 12.01 2.50 -9.07
CA ALA A 211 11.69 1.57 -10.14
C ALA A 211 10.19 1.34 -10.29
N GLY A 212 9.43 1.49 -9.22
CA GLY A 212 7.98 1.41 -9.26
C GLY A 212 7.32 1.12 -7.92
N VAL A 213 5.98 1.08 -7.96
CA VAL A 213 5.10 0.88 -6.80
C VAL A 213 4.29 -0.40 -6.96
N ILE A 214 4.15 -1.15 -5.88
CA ILE A 214 3.46 -2.44 -5.82
C ILE A 214 2.45 -2.46 -4.67
N ASP A 215 1.61 -3.48 -4.61
CA ASP A 215 0.71 -3.81 -3.48
C ASP A 215 -0.40 -2.78 -3.21
N PHE A 216 -1.29 -2.59 -4.18
CA PHE A 216 -2.43 -1.67 -4.10
C PHE A 216 -3.67 -2.26 -3.39
N TYR A 217 -3.56 -3.37 -2.65
CA TYR A 217 -4.75 -4.07 -2.11
C TYR A 217 -5.35 -3.43 -0.84
N PHE A 218 -4.78 -2.32 -0.38
CA PHE A 218 -5.39 -1.40 0.58
C PHE A 218 -5.88 -0.09 -0.04
N ALA A 219 -5.74 0.05 -1.37
CA ALA A 219 -6.18 1.26 -2.07
C ALA A 219 -7.66 1.54 -1.82
N CYS A 220 -8.00 2.81 -1.68
CA CYS A 220 -9.34 3.27 -1.34
C CYS A 220 -9.53 4.71 -1.82
N ASN A 221 -10.74 5.26 -1.66
CA ASN A 221 -10.95 6.69 -1.85
C ASN A 221 -10.73 7.42 -0.52
N ALA A 222 -9.81 8.38 -0.53
CA ALA A 222 -9.47 9.21 0.62
C ALA A 222 -8.85 10.55 0.15
N PRO A 223 -8.67 11.53 1.07
CA PRO A 223 -7.89 12.72 0.76
C PRO A 223 -6.47 12.36 0.29
N PHE A 224 -5.97 13.02 -0.74
CA PHE A 224 -4.59 12.81 -1.22
C PHE A 224 -3.55 13.12 -0.14
N LEU A 225 -3.84 14.08 0.72
CA LEU A 225 -3.02 14.41 1.89
C LEU A 225 -2.85 13.21 2.83
N TYR A 226 -3.88 12.36 2.99
CA TYR A 226 -3.79 11.15 3.81
C TYR A 226 -2.77 10.15 3.25
N ASP A 227 -2.73 9.95 1.95
CA ASP A 227 -1.78 9.06 1.30
C ASP A 227 -0.33 9.56 1.42
N LEU A 228 -0.14 10.87 1.25
CA LEU A 228 1.14 11.52 1.50
C LEU A 228 1.57 11.37 2.97
N ALA A 229 0.66 11.53 3.92
CA ALA A 229 0.93 11.35 5.35
C ALA A 229 1.31 9.90 5.70
N VAL A 230 0.62 8.91 5.11
CA VAL A 230 0.98 7.48 5.25
C VAL A 230 2.40 7.23 4.77
N THR A 231 2.74 7.75 3.59
CA THR A 231 4.06 7.57 2.99
C THR A 231 5.14 8.25 3.82
N LEU A 232 4.94 9.50 4.23
CA LEU A 232 5.87 10.23 5.09
C LEU A 232 6.12 9.50 6.42
N ASN A 233 5.07 9.07 7.10
CA ASN A 233 5.18 8.41 8.40
C ASN A 233 6.06 7.14 8.37
N ASP A 234 6.20 6.48 7.24
CA ASP A 234 7.12 5.34 7.10
C ASP A 234 8.49 5.76 6.57
N TRP A 235 8.55 6.47 5.43
CA TRP A 235 9.78 6.72 4.69
C TRP A 235 10.76 7.64 5.41
N THR A 236 10.29 8.49 6.32
CA THR A 236 11.09 9.52 6.98
C THR A 236 11.51 9.15 8.39
N ILE A 237 11.28 7.91 8.80
CA ILE A 237 11.71 7.40 10.10
C ILE A 237 12.84 6.39 9.90
N ASP A 238 13.88 6.49 10.71
CA ASP A 238 14.86 5.42 10.88
C ASP A 238 14.21 4.30 11.71
N LEU A 239 14.11 3.10 11.13
CA LEU A 239 13.43 1.98 11.78
C LEU A 239 14.21 1.38 12.96
N GLU A 240 15.52 1.63 13.04
CA GLU A 240 16.35 1.12 14.13
C GLU A 240 16.29 2.03 15.37
N THR A 241 16.28 3.35 15.14
CA THR A 241 16.31 4.34 16.23
C THR A 241 14.92 4.92 16.55
N GLY A 242 14.00 4.87 15.59
CA GLY A 242 12.71 5.56 15.67
C GLY A 242 12.82 7.08 15.46
N GLU A 243 14.00 7.57 15.06
CA GLU A 243 14.24 9.00 14.86
C GLU A 243 13.69 9.48 13.52
N PHE A 244 13.19 10.70 13.53
CA PHE A 244 12.73 11.39 12.33
C PHE A 244 13.90 11.91 11.51
N GLU A 245 13.85 11.71 10.20
CA GLU A 245 14.85 12.09 9.21
C GLU A 245 14.37 13.30 8.38
N PRO A 246 14.67 14.54 8.82
CA PRO A 246 14.11 15.75 8.22
C PRO A 246 14.51 15.94 6.76
N GLU A 247 15.72 15.51 6.37
CA GLU A 247 16.20 15.60 4.98
C GLU A 247 15.34 14.75 4.03
N ARG A 248 14.97 13.55 4.45
CA ARG A 248 14.07 12.66 3.68
C ARG A 248 12.68 13.26 3.54
N ALA A 249 12.14 13.81 4.65
CA ALA A 249 10.83 14.44 4.65
C ALA A 249 10.79 15.64 3.72
N GLN A 250 11.78 16.53 3.82
CA GLN A 250 11.91 17.69 2.95
C GLN A 250 11.99 17.28 1.49
N ALA A 251 12.85 16.32 1.15
CA ALA A 251 13.01 15.85 -0.22
C ALA A 251 11.70 15.28 -0.78
N MET A 252 10.96 14.48 -0.01
CA MET A 252 9.67 13.92 -0.42
C MET A 252 8.63 15.00 -0.65
N LEU A 253 8.50 15.97 0.25
CA LEU A 253 7.58 17.11 0.12
C LEU A 253 7.92 17.98 -1.08
N GLU A 254 9.20 18.28 -1.31
CA GLU A 254 9.65 19.01 -2.51
C GLU A 254 9.30 18.24 -3.79
N GLY A 255 9.54 16.92 -3.81
CA GLY A 255 9.16 16.07 -4.93
C GLY A 255 7.67 16.10 -5.20
N TYR A 256 6.84 15.91 -4.17
CA TYR A 256 5.39 15.97 -4.28
C TYR A 256 4.91 17.34 -4.80
N ASN A 257 5.35 18.43 -4.16
CA ASN A 257 4.97 19.80 -4.52
C ASN A 257 5.44 20.22 -5.92
N SER A 258 6.50 19.61 -6.45
CA SER A 258 6.97 19.89 -7.81
C SER A 258 5.98 19.44 -8.90
N VAL A 259 5.09 18.50 -8.58
CA VAL A 259 4.12 17.88 -9.49
C VAL A 259 2.68 18.27 -9.13
N ARG A 260 2.35 18.26 -7.85
CA ARG A 260 1.03 18.59 -7.28
C ARG A 260 1.23 19.44 -6.03
N PRO A 261 1.22 20.78 -6.14
CA PRO A 261 1.34 21.65 -4.98
C PRO A 261 0.24 21.41 -3.95
N LEU A 262 0.61 21.39 -2.68
CA LEU A 262 -0.35 21.34 -1.58
C LEU A 262 -1.22 22.59 -1.57
N THR A 263 -2.51 22.42 -1.29
CA THR A 263 -3.49 23.51 -1.20
C THR A 263 -3.46 24.19 0.17
N GLU A 264 -4.19 25.30 0.33
CA GLU A 264 -4.34 25.92 1.66
C GLU A 264 -5.08 25.00 2.63
N GLU A 265 -6.03 24.21 2.15
CA GLU A 265 -6.77 23.22 2.93
C GLU A 265 -5.85 22.10 3.40
N ASP A 266 -4.96 21.62 2.53
CA ASP A 266 -3.93 20.63 2.90
C ASP A 266 -3.05 21.16 4.04
N HIS A 267 -2.58 22.40 3.95
CA HIS A 267 -1.75 23.02 4.99
C HIS A 267 -2.49 23.21 6.32
N LYS A 268 -3.78 23.57 6.31
CA LYS A 268 -4.59 23.73 7.52
C LYS A 268 -4.75 22.42 8.29
N LEU A 269 -4.92 21.31 7.58
CA LEU A 269 -5.21 20.00 8.18
C LEU A 269 -3.98 19.08 8.26
N TRP A 270 -2.80 19.60 7.95
CA TRP A 270 -1.56 18.83 7.87
C TRP A 270 -1.31 17.93 9.09
N GLN A 271 -1.31 18.52 10.30
CA GLN A 271 -1.05 17.80 11.55
C GLN A 271 -2.14 16.77 11.87
N ASP A 272 -3.39 17.14 11.62
CA ASP A 272 -4.53 16.27 11.87
C ASP A 272 -4.50 15.03 10.98
N ILE A 273 -4.10 15.17 9.74
CA ILE A 273 -4.03 14.07 8.78
C ILE A 273 -2.80 13.19 9.02
N LEU A 274 -1.65 13.77 9.43
CA LEU A 274 -0.51 12.99 9.91
C LEU A 274 -0.89 12.09 11.09
N SER A 275 -1.64 12.66 12.06
CA SER A 275 -2.16 11.89 13.20
C SER A 275 -3.15 10.81 12.77
N ALA A 276 -4.04 11.07 11.82
CA ALA A 276 -4.97 10.07 11.27
C ALA A 276 -4.24 8.90 10.62
N ALA A 277 -3.19 9.19 9.84
CA ALA A 277 -2.35 8.17 9.23
C ALA A 277 -1.62 7.32 10.29
N ALA A 278 -1.05 7.96 11.32
CA ALA A 278 -0.40 7.25 12.43
C ALA A 278 -1.41 6.38 13.21
N LEU A 279 -2.59 6.94 13.54
CA LEU A 279 -3.66 6.22 14.24
C LEU A 279 -4.08 4.94 13.49
N ARG A 280 -4.24 5.02 12.18
CA ARG A 280 -4.61 3.85 11.35
C ARG A 280 -3.65 2.71 11.55
N PHE A 281 -2.33 2.98 11.50
CA PHE A 281 -1.32 1.93 11.67
C PHE A 281 -1.23 1.46 13.11
N TRP A 282 -1.34 2.37 14.08
CA TRP A 282 -1.29 2.00 15.48
C TRP A 282 -2.45 1.06 15.87
N VAL A 283 -3.68 1.41 15.50
CA VAL A 283 -4.85 0.55 15.74
C VAL A 283 -4.70 -0.79 15.00
N SER A 284 -4.24 -0.79 13.74
CA SER A 284 -4.05 -2.03 12.97
C SER A 284 -3.01 -2.95 13.61
N ARG A 285 -1.88 -2.42 14.09
CA ARG A 285 -0.82 -3.22 14.74
C ARG A 285 -1.24 -3.77 16.09
N LEU A 286 -1.92 -2.96 16.91
CA LEU A 286 -2.51 -3.46 18.15
C LEU A 286 -3.52 -4.57 17.89
N TYR A 287 -4.37 -4.39 16.88
CA TYR A 287 -5.35 -5.41 16.48
C TYR A 287 -4.67 -6.70 16.05
N ASP A 288 -3.70 -6.64 15.14
CA ASP A 288 -3.01 -7.82 14.62
C ASP A 288 -2.16 -8.51 15.71
N TYR A 289 -1.64 -7.74 16.69
CA TYR A 289 -0.86 -8.28 17.82
C TYR A 289 -1.73 -9.04 18.82
N TYR A 290 -2.84 -8.45 19.25
CA TYR A 290 -3.70 -9.05 20.29
C TYR A 290 -4.78 -9.99 19.73
N MET A 291 -5.07 -9.90 18.44
CA MET A 291 -6.00 -10.76 17.72
C MET A 291 -5.31 -11.42 16.54
N PRO A 292 -4.24 -12.23 16.83
CA PRO A 292 -3.47 -12.85 15.78
C PRO A 292 -4.37 -13.77 14.95
N ARG A 293 -4.30 -13.58 13.64
CA ARG A 293 -4.99 -14.48 12.71
C ARG A 293 -4.32 -15.85 12.74
N PRO A 294 -5.06 -16.94 12.55
CA PRO A 294 -4.47 -18.26 12.39
C PRO A 294 -3.69 -18.30 11.07
N ALA A 295 -2.41 -17.97 11.15
CA ALA A 295 -1.45 -18.08 10.06
C ALA A 295 -0.13 -18.57 10.63
N SER A 296 0.47 -19.57 10.02
CA SER A 296 1.60 -20.31 10.56
C SER A 296 2.94 -19.55 10.64
N LEU A 297 3.00 -18.26 10.22
CA LEU A 297 4.24 -17.48 10.18
C LEU A 297 3.98 -15.95 10.17
N LEU A 298 3.18 -15.44 11.12
CA LEU A 298 3.09 -13.98 11.34
C LEU A 298 3.91 -13.63 12.58
N THR A 299 5.00 -12.90 12.42
CA THR A 299 5.58 -12.12 13.51
C THR A 299 4.93 -10.73 13.45
N PRO A 300 4.00 -10.38 14.37
CA PRO A 300 3.41 -9.06 14.41
C PRO A 300 4.52 -8.01 14.62
N HIS A 301 4.44 -6.90 13.93
CA HIS A 301 5.32 -5.78 14.21
C HIS A 301 5.01 -5.19 15.59
N ASP A 302 6.04 -4.73 16.30
CA ASP A 302 5.91 -4.19 17.65
C ASP A 302 4.99 -2.93 17.66
N PRO A 303 3.90 -2.93 18.44
CA PRO A 303 2.96 -1.81 18.53
C PRO A 303 3.55 -0.48 19.01
N PRO A 304 4.53 -0.43 19.96
CA PRO A 304 5.13 0.81 20.45
C PRO A 304 5.77 1.69 19.37
N HIS A 305 6.15 1.15 18.24
CA HIS A 305 6.83 1.91 17.18
C HIS A 305 6.06 3.13 16.68
N PHE A 306 4.73 3.19 16.82
CA PHE A 306 3.88 4.31 16.37
C PHE A 306 3.39 5.25 17.48
N SER A 307 3.67 4.97 18.75
CA SER A 307 3.19 5.77 19.88
C SER A 307 3.88 7.16 20.02
N GLY A 308 4.92 7.42 19.25
CA GLY A 308 5.72 8.65 19.31
C GLY A 308 5.54 9.62 18.13
N TYR A 309 4.68 9.31 17.18
CA TYR A 309 4.57 10.11 15.95
C TYR A 309 3.66 11.35 16.12
N THR A 310 4.20 12.38 16.72
CA THR A 310 3.83 13.76 16.41
C THR A 310 5.05 14.33 15.68
N LEU A 311 5.05 14.33 14.35
CA LEU A 311 6.08 15.00 13.58
C LEU A 311 6.00 16.50 13.82
N PRO A 312 7.06 17.15 14.37
CA PRO A 312 7.12 18.59 14.37
C PRO A 312 7.33 19.06 12.91
N LEU A 313 6.48 19.92 12.42
CA LEU A 313 6.76 20.75 11.26
C LEU A 313 7.54 21.98 11.71
#